data_b3f45b15b0cc9d60171b119b40520157
#
_entry.id   b3f45b15b0cc9d60171b119b40520157
#
_cell.length_a   1.000
_cell.length_b   1.000
_cell.length_c   1.000
_cell.angle_alpha   90.00
_cell.angle_beta   90.00
_cell.angle_gamma   90.00
#
_symmetry.space_group_name_H-M   'P 1'
#
loop_
_entity.id
_entity.type
_entity.pdbx_description
1 polymer ?
#
loop_
_entity_poly.entity_id
_entity_poly.type
_entity_poly.pdbx_seq_one_letter_code
_entity_poly.pdbx_strand_id
1 'polypeptide(L)'
;MPAFSTEGIDHVALAVADLDRSEAFYREVLGLERVHEQWDPPRVLASRGSGVALFPDEDDYGEASPAHILHIALRVDRANFEAAQAALSAGAIEYRFSDHGIAHSIYFEDPDGYRLELTTYDV
;
A
#
# COMPACT_ATOMS: atom_id res chain seq x y z
N MET A 1 -4.32 2.80 -31.85
CA MET A 1 -4.60 3.97 -30.98
C MET A 1 -5.71 3.62 -30.01
N PRO A 2 -5.51 3.83 -28.71
CA PRO A 2 -6.60 3.62 -27.75
C PRO A 2 -7.72 4.63 -27.96
N ALA A 3 -8.94 4.23 -27.61
CA ALA A 3 -10.11 5.09 -27.75
C ALA A 3 -10.24 6.12 -26.61
N PHE A 4 -9.51 5.90 -25.51
CA PHE A 4 -9.51 6.77 -24.34
C PHE A 4 -8.20 6.62 -23.60
N SER A 5 -7.96 7.49 -22.63
CA SER A 5 -6.84 7.38 -21.71
C SER A 5 -7.34 7.31 -20.27
N THR A 6 -6.55 6.72 -19.41
CA THR A 6 -6.84 6.69 -17.96
C THR A 6 -5.99 7.72 -17.24
N GLU A 7 -6.35 8.02 -16.00
CA GLU A 7 -5.56 8.90 -15.14
C GLU A 7 -4.68 8.10 -14.16
N GLY A 8 -4.60 6.78 -14.38
CA GLY A 8 -3.84 5.90 -13.51
C GLY A 8 -4.72 5.04 -12.62
N ILE A 9 -4.10 4.31 -11.73
CA ILE A 9 -4.82 3.44 -10.79
C ILE A 9 -5.42 4.30 -9.68
N ASP A 10 -6.75 4.20 -9.48
CA ASP A 10 -7.44 4.92 -8.41
C ASP A 10 -7.21 4.22 -7.07
N HIS A 11 -7.50 2.94 -7.01
CA HIS A 11 -7.28 2.15 -5.79
C HIS A 11 -7.15 0.67 -6.11
N VAL A 12 -6.58 -0.06 -5.15
CA VAL A 12 -6.58 -1.52 -5.12
C VAL A 12 -7.46 -1.94 -3.96
N ALA A 13 -8.44 -2.80 -4.22
CA ALA A 13 -9.34 -3.30 -3.19
C ALA A 13 -8.74 -4.53 -2.52
N LEU A 14 -8.69 -4.51 -1.19
CA LEU A 14 -8.09 -5.58 -0.38
C LEU A 14 -9.11 -6.04 0.65
N ALA A 15 -9.27 -7.36 0.78
CA ALA A 15 -10.01 -7.93 1.89
C ALA A 15 -9.04 -8.06 3.08
N VAL A 16 -9.45 -7.57 4.25
CA VAL A 16 -8.61 -7.55 5.44
C VAL A 16 -9.35 -8.14 6.63
N ALA A 17 -8.60 -8.76 7.54
CA ALA A 17 -9.20 -9.44 8.69
C ALA A 17 -9.74 -8.45 9.73
N ASP A 18 -9.10 -7.30 9.88
CA ASP A 18 -9.44 -6.29 10.90
C ASP A 18 -9.30 -4.90 10.28
N LEU A 19 -10.43 -4.24 10.01
CA LEU A 19 -10.45 -2.92 9.37
C LEU A 19 -9.71 -1.86 10.19
N ASP A 20 -9.89 -1.86 11.52
CA ASP A 20 -9.24 -0.87 12.38
C ASP A 20 -7.72 -1.04 12.36
N ARG A 21 -7.25 -2.27 12.45
CA ARG A 21 -5.83 -2.59 12.39
C ARG A 21 -5.22 -2.19 11.05
N SER A 22 -5.88 -2.53 9.96
CA SER A 22 -5.38 -2.23 8.62
C SER A 22 -5.41 -0.73 8.33
N GLU A 23 -6.47 -0.03 8.72
CA GLU A 23 -6.52 1.42 8.58
C GLU A 23 -5.38 2.08 9.34
N ALA A 24 -5.13 1.69 10.59
CA ALA A 24 -4.03 2.23 11.39
C ALA A 24 -2.69 1.99 10.71
N PHE A 25 -2.48 0.80 10.14
CA PHE A 25 -1.24 0.49 9.44
C PHE A 25 -1.02 1.41 8.23
N TYR A 26 -2.01 1.54 7.35
CA TYR A 26 -1.85 2.36 6.14
C TYR A 26 -1.72 3.84 6.47
N ARG A 27 -2.33 4.32 7.54
CA ARG A 27 -2.17 5.71 8.00
C ARG A 27 -0.83 5.94 8.66
N GLU A 28 -0.44 5.09 9.59
CA GLU A 28 0.76 5.30 10.44
C GLU A 28 2.04 4.93 9.73
N VAL A 29 2.05 3.84 8.95
CA VAL A 29 3.25 3.35 8.27
C VAL A 29 3.45 4.04 6.93
N LEU A 30 2.39 4.14 6.11
CA LEU A 30 2.49 4.69 4.77
C LEU A 30 2.04 6.15 4.65
N GLY A 31 1.48 6.72 5.71
CA GLY A 31 1.03 8.10 5.69
C GLY A 31 -0.14 8.37 4.76
N LEU A 32 -0.93 7.35 4.47
CA LEU A 32 -2.15 7.53 3.67
C LEU A 32 -3.23 8.18 4.54
N GLU A 33 -4.15 8.87 3.90
CA GLU A 33 -5.24 9.55 4.58
C GLU A 33 -6.57 8.93 4.21
N ARG A 34 -7.48 8.89 5.18
CA ARG A 34 -8.84 8.41 4.95
C ARG A 34 -9.58 9.38 4.03
N VAL A 35 -10.12 8.85 2.93
CA VAL A 35 -10.96 9.61 2.00
C VAL A 35 -12.29 8.90 1.84
N HIS A 36 -13.30 9.60 1.31
CA HIS A 36 -14.64 9.04 1.10
C HIS A 36 -15.24 8.45 2.38
N GLU A 37 -15.17 9.21 3.47
CA GLU A 37 -15.59 8.74 4.79
C GLU A 37 -17.08 8.39 4.89
N GLN A 38 -17.89 8.81 3.91
CA GLN A 38 -19.29 8.40 3.80
C GLN A 38 -19.42 6.89 3.52
N TRP A 39 -18.35 6.23 3.11
CA TRP A 39 -18.31 4.79 2.93
C TRP A 39 -17.67 4.11 4.15
N ASP A 40 -18.33 3.05 4.63
CA ASP A 40 -17.75 2.18 5.66
C ASP A 40 -18.60 0.91 5.76
N PRO A 41 -18.27 -0.19 5.07
CA PRO A 41 -17.14 -0.34 4.15
C PRO A 41 -17.40 0.23 2.76
N PRO A 42 -16.38 0.41 1.92
CA PRO A 42 -14.97 0.22 2.23
C PRO A 42 -14.40 1.42 2.99
N ARG A 43 -13.22 1.21 3.59
CA ARG A 43 -12.41 2.33 4.09
C ARG A 43 -11.31 2.58 3.06
N VAL A 44 -11.35 3.75 2.45
CA VAL A 44 -10.40 4.11 1.41
C VAL A 44 -9.30 4.98 2.00
N LEU A 45 -8.07 4.54 1.84
CA LEU A 45 -6.86 5.23 2.30
C LEU A 45 -6.05 5.59 1.07
N ALA A 46 -5.75 6.87 0.89
CA ALA A 46 -5.13 7.35 -0.34
C ALA A 46 -4.09 8.43 -0.11
N SER A 47 -3.21 8.59 -1.09
CA SER A 47 -2.27 9.69 -1.23
C SER A 47 -2.25 10.09 -2.69
N ARG A 48 -2.43 11.39 -2.95
CA ARG A 48 -2.39 11.96 -4.30
C ARG A 48 -3.35 11.25 -5.27
N GLY A 49 -4.54 10.88 -4.78
CA GLY A 49 -5.58 10.29 -5.61
C GLY A 49 -5.43 8.81 -5.90
N SER A 50 -4.52 8.12 -5.22
CA SER A 50 -4.32 6.68 -5.40
C SER A 50 -4.14 6.01 -4.05
N GLY A 51 -4.66 4.81 -3.88
CA GLY A 51 -4.53 4.12 -2.62
C GLY A 51 -5.15 2.74 -2.60
N VAL A 52 -5.64 2.38 -1.42
CA VAL A 52 -6.27 1.09 -1.18
C VAL A 52 -7.69 1.28 -0.66
N ALA A 53 -8.57 0.36 -1.01
CA ALA A 53 -9.92 0.29 -0.45
C ALA A 53 -10.00 -0.98 0.39
N LEU A 54 -10.20 -0.82 1.69
CA LEU A 54 -10.20 -1.92 2.64
C LEU A 54 -11.62 -2.43 2.85
N PHE A 55 -11.82 -3.71 2.60
CA PHE A 55 -13.10 -4.40 2.80
C PHE A 55 -12.92 -5.45 3.90
N PRO A 56 -13.97 -5.72 4.69
CA PRO A 56 -13.88 -6.80 5.66
C PRO A 56 -13.77 -8.15 4.95
N ASP A 57 -13.08 -9.10 5.60
CA ASP A 57 -12.95 -10.47 5.14
C ASP A 57 -14.28 -11.21 5.42
N GLU A 58 -15.22 -11.06 4.52
CA GLU A 58 -16.57 -11.60 4.63
C GLU A 58 -17.02 -12.15 3.27
N ASP A 59 -18.00 -13.05 3.26
CA ASP A 59 -18.49 -13.75 2.07
C ASP A 59 -18.90 -12.78 0.94
N ASP A 60 -19.45 -11.62 1.29
CA ASP A 60 -19.91 -10.64 0.29
C ASP A 60 -18.77 -9.90 -0.42
N TYR A 61 -17.57 -9.85 0.19
CA TYR A 61 -16.45 -9.07 -0.33
C TYR A 61 -15.24 -9.92 -0.71
N GLY A 62 -15.16 -11.16 -0.25
CA GLY A 62 -14.05 -12.06 -0.50
C GLY A 62 -13.20 -12.27 0.75
N GLU A 63 -12.21 -13.11 0.62
CA GLU A 63 -11.31 -13.49 1.71
C GLU A 63 -9.97 -12.76 1.60
N ALA A 64 -9.37 -12.47 2.75
CA ALA A 64 -8.01 -11.95 2.81
C ALA A 64 -7.07 -13.01 2.22
N SER A 65 -6.61 -12.78 1.00
CA SER A 65 -5.77 -13.72 0.27
C SER A 65 -4.73 -12.96 -0.56
N PRO A 66 -3.54 -12.73 -0.02
CA PRO A 66 -2.48 -12.04 -0.75
C PRO A 66 -1.85 -12.89 -1.85
N ALA A 67 -2.24 -14.15 -2.00
CA ALA A 67 -1.55 -15.12 -2.87
C ALA A 67 -1.48 -14.71 -4.35
N HIS A 68 -2.45 -13.94 -4.84
CA HIS A 68 -2.50 -13.53 -6.24
C HIS A 68 -1.95 -12.13 -6.50
N ILE A 69 -1.60 -11.39 -5.47
CA ILE A 69 -1.01 -10.06 -5.57
C ILE A 69 0.46 -10.17 -5.20
N LEU A 70 1.35 -10.01 -6.19
CA LEU A 70 2.79 -10.13 -5.94
C LEU A 70 3.28 -9.00 -5.05
N HIS A 71 2.89 -7.77 -5.35
CA HIS A 71 3.16 -6.60 -4.51
C HIS A 71 2.37 -5.40 -5.00
N ILE A 72 2.25 -4.41 -4.14
CA ILE A 72 1.71 -3.09 -4.46
C ILE A 72 2.86 -2.12 -4.27
N ALA A 73 3.27 -1.44 -5.33
CA ALA A 73 4.41 -0.53 -5.29
C ALA A 73 3.95 0.91 -5.17
N LEU A 74 4.59 1.65 -4.27
CA LEU A 74 4.40 3.08 -4.07
C LEU A 74 5.71 3.79 -4.39
N ARG A 75 5.64 4.88 -5.14
CA ARG A 75 6.83 5.65 -5.48
C ARG A 75 7.13 6.67 -4.39
N VAL A 76 8.40 6.80 -4.07
CA VAL A 76 8.92 7.81 -3.14
C VAL A 76 10.18 8.44 -3.74
N ASP A 77 10.53 9.65 -3.29
CA ASP A 77 11.82 10.23 -3.60
C ASP A 77 12.91 9.64 -2.68
N ARG A 78 14.16 9.99 -2.93
CA ARG A 78 15.28 9.45 -2.17
C ARG A 78 15.20 9.74 -0.68
N ALA A 79 14.86 10.97 -0.32
CA ALA A 79 14.77 11.35 1.09
C ALA A 79 13.70 10.55 1.83
N ASN A 80 12.54 10.34 1.20
CA ASN A 80 11.48 9.53 1.77
C ASN A 80 11.82 8.04 1.78
N PHE A 81 12.58 7.57 0.79
CA PHE A 81 13.06 6.18 0.77
C PHE A 81 13.95 5.89 1.97
N GLU A 82 14.89 6.78 2.27
CA GLU A 82 15.78 6.65 3.43
C GLU A 82 15.00 6.79 4.75
N ALA A 83 14.10 7.75 4.83
CA ALA A 83 13.26 7.96 6.01
C ALA A 83 12.36 6.74 6.29
N ALA A 84 11.84 6.11 5.23
CA ALA A 84 11.01 4.92 5.37
C ALA A 84 11.77 3.75 5.98
N GLN A 85 13.02 3.53 5.56
CA GLN A 85 13.84 2.46 6.13
C GLN A 85 14.06 2.66 7.62
N ALA A 86 14.36 3.88 8.04
CA ALA A 86 14.52 4.21 9.46
C ALA A 86 13.20 4.00 10.23
N ALA A 87 12.07 4.43 9.65
CA ALA A 87 10.77 4.30 10.29
C ALA A 87 10.33 2.84 10.44
N LEU A 88 10.54 2.01 9.42
CA LEU A 88 10.21 0.60 9.48
C LEU A 88 11.05 -0.11 10.55
N SER A 89 12.35 0.18 10.61
CA SER A 89 13.23 -0.38 11.64
C SER A 89 12.80 0.04 13.04
N ALA A 90 12.45 1.32 13.23
CA ALA A 90 11.98 1.83 14.52
C ALA A 90 10.66 1.18 14.95
N GLY A 91 9.80 0.85 13.99
CA GLY A 91 8.53 0.16 14.23
C GLY A 91 8.63 -1.36 14.29
N ALA A 92 9.84 -1.92 14.25
CA ALA A 92 10.10 -3.36 14.24
C ALA A 92 9.41 -4.08 13.06
N ILE A 93 9.29 -3.40 11.93
CA ILE A 93 8.75 -3.97 10.70
C ILE A 93 9.94 -4.42 9.84
N GLU A 94 10.01 -5.72 9.56
CA GLU A 94 11.06 -6.27 8.72
C GLU A 94 10.86 -5.85 7.28
N TYR A 95 11.96 -5.55 6.59
CA TYR A 95 11.93 -5.24 5.17
C TYR A 95 13.18 -5.77 4.49
N ARG A 96 13.10 -5.92 3.17
CA ARG A 96 14.21 -6.37 2.34
C ARG A 96 14.52 -5.32 1.29
N PHE A 97 15.79 -4.92 1.21
CA PHE A 97 16.28 -4.00 0.19
C PHE A 97 16.63 -4.77 -1.10
N SER A 98 16.36 -4.15 -2.25
CA SER A 98 16.76 -4.68 -3.55
C SER A 98 17.22 -3.55 -4.48
N ASP A 99 18.36 -3.75 -5.11
CA ASP A 99 18.91 -2.84 -6.10
C ASP A 99 18.51 -3.35 -7.49
N HIS A 100 17.67 -2.58 -8.19
CA HIS A 100 17.21 -2.92 -9.54
C HIS A 100 17.95 -2.16 -10.64
N GLY A 101 19.08 -1.52 -10.31
CA GLY A 101 19.87 -0.72 -11.26
C GLY A 101 19.32 0.68 -11.41
N ILE A 102 18.23 0.85 -12.14
CA ILE A 102 17.59 2.16 -12.35
C ILE A 102 16.69 2.58 -11.19
N ALA A 103 16.45 1.68 -10.24
CA ALA A 103 15.60 1.93 -9.08
C ALA A 103 16.11 1.15 -7.88
N HIS A 104 15.87 1.68 -6.69
CA HIS A 104 16.04 0.96 -5.43
C HIS A 104 14.68 0.72 -4.82
N SER A 105 14.51 -0.43 -4.18
CA SER A 105 13.23 -0.81 -3.58
C SER A 105 13.42 -1.44 -2.22
N ILE A 106 12.41 -1.28 -1.36
CA ILE A 106 12.26 -2.07 -0.14
C ILE A 106 10.90 -2.75 -0.16
N TYR A 107 10.87 -3.98 0.35
CA TYR A 107 9.68 -4.84 0.40
C TYR A 107 9.35 -5.19 1.83
N PHE A 108 8.10 -5.05 2.21
CA PHE A 108 7.61 -5.42 3.54
C PHE A 108 6.14 -5.83 3.42
N GLU A 109 5.55 -6.29 4.51
CA GLU A 109 4.19 -6.79 4.49
C GLU A 109 3.28 -5.94 5.36
N ASP A 110 2.01 -5.85 4.97
CA ASP A 110 0.96 -5.29 5.79
C ASP A 110 0.49 -6.33 6.83
N PRO A 111 -0.43 -5.99 7.75
CA PRO A 111 -0.87 -6.95 8.79
C PRO A 111 -1.52 -8.23 8.28
N ASP A 112 -2.01 -8.25 7.04
CA ASP A 112 -2.64 -9.43 6.42
C ASP A 112 -1.71 -10.19 5.49
N GLY A 113 -0.45 -9.77 5.38
CA GLY A 113 0.55 -10.41 4.53
C GLY A 113 0.58 -9.91 3.10
N TYR A 114 -0.14 -8.84 2.77
CA TYR A 114 -0.01 -8.22 1.45
C TYR A 114 1.37 -7.59 1.34
N ARG A 115 2.08 -7.93 0.26
CA ARG A 115 3.43 -7.43 0.05
C ARG A 115 3.38 -6.01 -0.52
N LEU A 116 4.10 -5.12 0.13
CA LEU A 116 4.23 -3.72 -0.26
C LEU A 116 5.66 -3.46 -0.72
N GLU A 117 5.77 -2.57 -1.68
CA GLU A 117 7.07 -2.11 -2.16
C GLU A 117 7.10 -0.58 -2.10
N LEU A 118 8.18 -0.03 -1.57
CA LEU A 118 8.49 1.38 -1.80
C LEU A 118 9.64 1.41 -2.80
N THR A 119 9.48 2.16 -3.87
CA THR A 119 10.47 2.23 -4.94
C THR A 119 10.85 3.67 -5.22
N THR A 120 12.13 3.90 -5.43
CA THR A 120 12.64 5.20 -5.84
C THR A 120 13.48 5.05 -7.10
N TYR A 121 13.27 5.97 -8.04
CA TYR A 121 14.11 6.09 -9.23
C TYR A 121 15.19 7.16 -9.05
N ASP A 122 15.26 7.75 -7.87
CA ASP A 122 16.24 8.74 -7.48
C ASP A 122 17.45 8.03 -6.88
N VAL A 123 18.26 7.46 -7.75
CA VAL A 123 19.43 6.64 -7.40
C VAL A 123 20.73 7.19 -7.98
#